data_65c0059907146c46e08dd95e393ccd59
#
_entry.id   65c0059907146c46e08dd95e393ccd59
#
_cell.length_a   1.000
_cell.length_b   1.000
_cell.length_c   1.000
_cell.angle_alpha   90.00
_cell.angle_beta   90.00
_cell.angle_gamma   90.00
#
_symmetry.space_group_name_H-M   'P 1'
#
loop_
_entity.id
_entity.type
_entity.pdbx_description
1 polymer ?
#
loop_
_entity_poly.entity_id
_entity_poly.type
_entity_poly.pdbx_seq_one_letter_code
_entity_poly.pdbx_strand_id
1 'polypeptide(L)'
;MSQFTPLPLISLCLAINALAQTPPPPVVPPGKPTASARPSVPASPSASGSPTTDDLVDSLGLPDLQAIITLLKSNFTNPDEITDTELNRATVEGLITRLPRGVMLLPAKENAPAEAPNVFYSEIIGGHIGYVRVGSLNAANLQALDKSVANFAAKNVNALIVDLRASPATTDFPLAAEFAKRFCPKGKTLFTLRKPAGHQDRVFSSDRDPAFRGLVMLLADGDTAGAAEAIAAALRFYNKALLIGQVTGGRAAEYSDLLLPSGKILRVAVAEMVSPEGRPLFPEGIKPDLPVDMSMADKRQIFQMSGEKGMGPFVYEGARPHMNEAALLAGTNPEVEAVEAAQQRRGRTPEKPPAHDPVLQRALDVVTSLEVYQKR
;
A
#
# COMPACT_ATOMS: atom_id res chain seq x y z
N MET A 1 -48.66 4.12 48.40
CA MET A 1 -48.44 5.51 48.78
C MET A 1 -47.10 5.91 48.11
N SER A 2 -46.98 6.78 47.28
CA SER A 2 -47.59 7.94 46.69
C SER A 2 -46.87 8.19 45.35
N GLN A 3 -47.65 8.38 44.31
CA GLN A 3 -47.20 8.76 42.96
C GLN A 3 -46.72 10.22 42.95
N PHE A 4 -45.75 10.56 42.13
CA PHE A 4 -45.64 11.90 41.55
C PHE A 4 -44.97 11.78 40.16
N THR A 5 -45.75 12.00 39.14
CA THR A 5 -45.38 12.40 37.79
C THR A 5 -45.37 13.92 37.71
N PRO A 6 -44.54 14.53 36.87
CA PRO A 6 -44.88 15.82 36.27
C PRO A 6 -44.97 15.78 34.75
N LEU A 7 -45.95 16.52 34.26
CA LEU A 7 -46.33 16.80 32.87
C LEU A 7 -45.33 17.71 32.12
N PRO A 8 -45.46 17.78 30.78
CA PRO A 8 -44.52 18.46 29.92
C PRO A 8 -44.82 19.96 29.74
N LEU A 9 -43.72 20.74 29.64
CA LEU A 9 -43.77 22.14 29.23
C LEU A 9 -43.81 22.27 27.72
N ILE A 10 -44.88 22.85 27.20
CA ILE A 10 -45.07 23.31 25.82
C ILE A 10 -44.26 24.60 25.65
N SER A 11 -43.31 24.59 24.71
CA SER A 11 -42.58 25.81 24.32
C SER A 11 -43.11 26.28 22.97
N LEU A 12 -43.64 27.49 23.00
CA LEU A 12 -44.27 28.23 21.91
C LEU A 12 -43.21 28.82 20.98
N CYS A 13 -43.15 28.39 19.72
CA CYS A 13 -42.32 29.02 18.71
C CYS A 13 -42.99 30.25 18.11
N LEU A 14 -42.42 31.45 18.37
CA LEU A 14 -42.74 32.67 17.63
C LEU A 14 -42.01 32.65 16.26
N ALA A 15 -42.77 32.69 15.18
CA ALA A 15 -42.28 32.91 13.83
C ALA A 15 -42.08 34.41 13.62
N ILE A 16 -40.86 34.85 13.34
CA ILE A 16 -40.57 36.22 12.88
C ILE A 16 -40.38 36.17 11.36
N ASN A 17 -41.32 36.76 10.65
CA ASN A 17 -41.23 37.06 9.20
C ASN A 17 -40.20 38.14 8.95
N ALA A 18 -39.07 37.82 8.32
CA ALA A 18 -38.16 38.80 7.75
C ALA A 18 -38.51 39.03 6.27
N LEU A 19 -38.97 40.23 5.96
CA LEU A 19 -39.20 40.73 4.59
C LEU A 19 -37.84 40.81 3.88
N ALA A 20 -37.69 40.10 2.78
CA ALA A 20 -36.57 40.23 1.87
C ALA A 20 -36.69 41.52 1.04
N GLN A 21 -35.78 42.45 1.23
CA GLN A 21 -35.61 43.62 0.35
C GLN A 21 -34.73 43.21 -0.83
N THR A 22 -35.27 43.39 -2.05
CA THR A 22 -34.56 43.25 -3.33
C THR A 22 -33.67 44.48 -3.56
N PRO A 23 -32.41 44.30 -3.97
CA PRO A 23 -31.56 45.44 -4.38
C PRO A 23 -31.97 46.02 -5.74
N PRO A 24 -31.78 47.33 -5.98
CA PRO A 24 -32.12 47.97 -7.25
C PRO A 24 -31.16 47.58 -8.38
N PRO A 25 -31.61 47.65 -9.65
CA PRO A 25 -30.81 47.28 -10.81
C PRO A 25 -29.68 48.28 -11.07
N PRO A 26 -28.54 47.85 -11.64
CA PRO A 26 -27.43 48.75 -11.95
C PRO A 26 -27.75 49.67 -13.15
N VAL A 27 -27.33 50.92 -13.02
CA VAL A 27 -27.45 51.98 -14.06
C VAL A 27 -26.42 51.70 -15.15
N VAL A 28 -26.90 51.61 -16.41
CA VAL A 28 -26.06 51.43 -17.63
C VAL A 28 -25.67 52.80 -18.18
N PRO A 29 -24.39 53.11 -18.44
CA PRO A 29 -24.00 54.34 -19.17
C PRO A 29 -24.24 54.17 -20.67
N PRO A 30 -24.46 55.31 -21.43
CA PRO A 30 -24.88 55.28 -22.83
C PRO A 30 -23.75 54.82 -23.76
N GLY A 31 -24.14 53.96 -24.70
CA GLY A 31 -23.25 53.26 -25.61
C GLY A 31 -22.72 54.10 -26.76
N LYS A 32 -21.56 53.68 -27.27
CA LYS A 32 -21.02 54.05 -28.58
C LYS A 32 -21.54 53.12 -29.68
N PRO A 33 -21.60 53.58 -30.92
CA PRO A 33 -22.39 52.93 -31.96
C PRO A 33 -21.76 51.61 -32.47
N THR A 34 -22.66 50.73 -32.76
CA THR A 34 -22.51 49.34 -33.21
C THR A 34 -21.90 49.24 -34.61
N ALA A 35 -20.86 48.42 -34.76
CA ALA A 35 -20.45 47.90 -36.05
C ALA A 35 -21.31 46.67 -36.38
N SER A 36 -21.75 46.61 -37.63
CA SER A 36 -22.67 45.65 -38.25
C SER A 36 -22.34 44.19 -37.94
N ALA A 37 -23.32 43.45 -37.45
CA ALA A 37 -23.26 42.02 -37.23
C ALA A 37 -23.21 41.27 -38.58
N ARG A 38 -22.16 40.48 -38.76
CA ARG A 38 -22.09 39.43 -39.78
C ARG A 38 -23.02 38.29 -39.36
N PRO A 39 -23.78 37.66 -40.24
CA PRO A 39 -24.62 36.53 -39.89
C PRO A 39 -23.75 35.36 -39.46
N SER A 40 -24.00 34.82 -38.24
CA SER A 40 -23.42 33.63 -37.73
C SER A 40 -23.92 32.43 -38.56
N VAL A 41 -22.98 31.74 -39.21
CA VAL A 41 -23.17 30.43 -39.80
C VAL A 41 -23.51 29.47 -38.67
N PRO A 42 -24.56 28.63 -38.77
CA PRO A 42 -24.82 27.62 -37.77
C PRO A 42 -23.63 26.67 -37.71
N ALA A 43 -23.13 26.43 -36.49
CA ALA A 43 -22.07 25.47 -36.24
C ALA A 43 -22.53 24.07 -36.76
N SER A 44 -21.81 23.54 -37.72
CA SER A 44 -22.00 22.16 -38.17
C SER A 44 -21.86 21.22 -36.93
N PRO A 45 -22.69 20.18 -36.83
CA PRO A 45 -22.54 19.20 -35.76
C PRO A 45 -21.13 18.65 -35.86
N SER A 46 -20.43 18.66 -34.72
CA SER A 46 -19.11 18.05 -34.58
C SER A 46 -19.20 16.62 -35.10
N ALA A 47 -18.37 16.29 -36.07
CA ALA A 47 -18.24 14.93 -36.59
C ALA A 47 -17.99 13.97 -35.40
N SER A 48 -18.95 13.11 -35.16
CA SER A 48 -18.78 11.97 -34.25
C SER A 48 -17.59 11.20 -34.78
N GLY A 49 -16.48 11.17 -34.02
CA GLY A 49 -15.32 10.36 -34.37
C GLY A 49 -15.77 8.91 -34.58
N SER A 50 -15.23 8.24 -35.56
CA SER A 50 -15.48 6.82 -35.76
C SER A 50 -15.20 6.08 -34.44
N PRO A 51 -16.07 5.13 -34.04
CA PRO A 51 -15.86 4.39 -32.79
C PRO A 51 -14.49 3.70 -32.81
N THR A 52 -13.80 3.71 -31.68
CA THR A 52 -12.53 3.01 -31.52
C THR A 52 -12.75 1.50 -31.51
N THR A 53 -11.70 0.72 -31.72
CA THR A 53 -11.79 -0.74 -31.62
C THR A 53 -12.30 -1.18 -30.24
N ASP A 54 -11.92 -0.47 -29.19
CA ASP A 54 -12.37 -0.74 -27.82
C ASP A 54 -13.88 -0.50 -27.67
N ASP A 55 -14.40 0.62 -28.21
CA ASP A 55 -15.84 0.90 -28.22
C ASP A 55 -16.64 -0.17 -28.95
N LEU A 56 -16.10 -0.70 -30.06
CA LEU A 56 -16.73 -1.77 -30.82
C LEU A 56 -16.74 -3.08 -30.03
N VAL A 57 -15.61 -3.44 -29.39
CA VAL A 57 -15.50 -4.65 -28.56
C VAL A 57 -16.41 -4.58 -27.34
N ASP A 58 -16.50 -3.43 -26.66
CA ASP A 58 -17.35 -3.23 -25.49
C ASP A 58 -18.86 -3.31 -25.82
N SER A 59 -19.22 -3.12 -27.10
CA SER A 59 -20.61 -3.25 -27.57
C SER A 59 -21.05 -4.71 -27.84
N LEU A 60 -20.10 -5.68 -27.87
CA LEU A 60 -20.39 -7.08 -28.21
C LEU A 60 -21.00 -7.85 -27.04
N GLY A 61 -21.99 -8.69 -27.36
CA GLY A 61 -22.58 -9.63 -26.42
C GLY A 61 -22.02 -11.05 -26.54
N LEU A 62 -22.43 -11.93 -25.61
CA LEU A 62 -22.07 -13.35 -25.67
C LEU A 62 -22.43 -14.03 -27.01
N PRO A 63 -23.61 -13.76 -27.63
CA PRO A 63 -23.95 -14.31 -28.95
C PRO A 63 -22.97 -13.87 -30.04
N ASP A 64 -22.52 -12.61 -29.98
CA ASP A 64 -21.57 -12.09 -30.98
C ASP A 64 -20.20 -12.73 -30.79
N LEU A 65 -19.74 -12.96 -29.59
CA LEU A 65 -18.49 -13.68 -29.32
C LEU A 65 -18.54 -15.12 -29.90
N GLN A 66 -19.63 -15.83 -29.70
CA GLN A 66 -19.82 -17.17 -30.25
C GLN A 66 -19.83 -17.15 -31.79
N ALA A 67 -20.50 -16.16 -32.39
CA ALA A 67 -20.51 -15.96 -33.83
C ALA A 67 -19.11 -15.65 -34.39
N ILE A 68 -18.36 -14.77 -33.71
CA ILE A 68 -16.98 -14.45 -34.08
C ILE A 68 -16.11 -15.70 -34.10
N ILE A 69 -16.16 -16.55 -33.07
CA ILE A 69 -15.40 -17.77 -32.98
C ILE A 69 -15.76 -18.72 -34.16
N THR A 70 -17.04 -18.86 -34.43
CA THR A 70 -17.54 -19.71 -35.53
C THR A 70 -17.07 -19.18 -36.87
N LEU A 71 -17.20 -17.88 -37.11
CA LEU A 71 -16.77 -17.23 -38.33
C LEU A 71 -15.26 -17.31 -38.55
N LEU A 72 -14.46 -17.14 -37.50
CA LEU A 72 -13.02 -17.32 -37.59
C LEU A 72 -12.62 -18.73 -37.97
N LYS A 73 -13.21 -19.75 -37.34
CA LYS A 73 -12.94 -21.16 -37.68
C LYS A 73 -13.33 -21.52 -39.09
N SER A 74 -14.33 -20.82 -39.67
CA SER A 74 -14.82 -21.14 -41.03
C SER A 74 -14.17 -20.33 -42.12
N ASN A 75 -13.71 -19.12 -41.85
CA ASN A 75 -13.35 -18.14 -42.89
C ASN A 75 -11.93 -17.59 -42.74
N PHE A 76 -11.22 -17.88 -41.64
CA PHE A 76 -9.84 -17.41 -41.49
C PHE A 76 -8.92 -18.09 -42.51
N THR A 77 -7.92 -17.40 -43.03
CA THR A 77 -7.01 -17.91 -44.04
C THR A 77 -6.21 -19.14 -43.59
N ASN A 78 -5.93 -19.25 -42.31
CA ASN A 78 -5.26 -20.37 -41.66
C ASN A 78 -6.12 -20.94 -40.53
N PRO A 79 -7.22 -21.65 -40.79
CA PRO A 79 -8.14 -22.09 -39.75
C PRO A 79 -7.49 -23.02 -38.71
N ASP A 80 -6.43 -23.73 -39.10
CA ASP A 80 -5.65 -24.63 -38.23
C ASP A 80 -4.93 -23.87 -37.08
N GLU A 81 -4.70 -22.57 -37.22
CA GLU A 81 -4.15 -21.72 -36.16
C GLU A 81 -5.18 -21.38 -35.09
N ILE A 82 -6.49 -21.53 -35.40
CA ILE A 82 -7.59 -21.21 -34.45
C ILE A 82 -8.05 -22.50 -33.77
N THR A 83 -7.13 -23.08 -33.01
CA THR A 83 -7.44 -24.25 -32.19
C THR A 83 -8.24 -23.89 -30.95
N ASP A 84 -8.95 -24.85 -30.36
CA ASP A 84 -9.62 -24.68 -29.08
C ASP A 84 -8.62 -24.31 -27.96
N THR A 85 -7.39 -24.80 -28.09
CA THR A 85 -6.30 -24.46 -27.17
C THR A 85 -5.94 -22.97 -27.24
N GLU A 86 -5.79 -22.41 -28.43
CA GLU A 86 -5.48 -20.99 -28.64
C GLU A 86 -6.65 -20.08 -28.19
N LEU A 87 -7.88 -20.46 -28.50
CA LEU A 87 -9.07 -19.74 -28.03
C LEU A 87 -9.17 -19.74 -26.51
N ASN A 88 -8.95 -20.89 -25.89
CA ASN A 88 -8.94 -20.98 -24.39
C ASN A 88 -7.81 -20.16 -23.81
N ARG A 89 -6.61 -20.20 -24.43
CA ARG A 89 -5.47 -19.37 -24.00
C ARG A 89 -5.82 -17.88 -24.08
N ALA A 90 -6.25 -17.41 -25.24
CA ALA A 90 -6.59 -16.00 -25.45
C ALA A 90 -7.67 -15.52 -24.50
N THR A 91 -8.70 -16.34 -24.22
CA THR A 91 -9.77 -16.01 -23.31
C THR A 91 -9.29 -15.93 -21.87
N VAL A 92 -8.55 -16.93 -21.39
CA VAL A 92 -8.08 -16.99 -20.00
C VAL A 92 -7.01 -15.93 -19.75
N GLU A 93 -6.05 -15.75 -20.65
CA GLU A 93 -5.03 -14.69 -20.55
C GLU A 93 -5.66 -13.30 -20.59
N GLY A 94 -6.68 -13.10 -21.44
CA GLY A 94 -7.44 -11.85 -21.48
C GLY A 94 -8.11 -11.55 -20.14
N LEU A 95 -8.76 -12.53 -19.51
CA LEU A 95 -9.38 -12.38 -18.19
C LEU A 95 -8.34 -12.07 -17.09
N ILE A 96 -7.22 -12.81 -17.08
CA ILE A 96 -6.14 -12.59 -16.10
C ILE A 96 -5.53 -11.19 -16.27
N THR A 97 -5.36 -10.73 -17.51
CA THR A 97 -4.80 -9.41 -17.81
C THR A 97 -5.75 -8.27 -17.41
N ARG A 98 -7.04 -8.43 -17.66
CA ARG A 98 -8.08 -7.44 -17.33
C ARG A 98 -8.42 -7.42 -15.85
N LEU A 99 -8.21 -8.51 -15.10
CA LEU A 99 -8.48 -8.67 -13.68
C LEU A 99 -7.17 -8.95 -12.90
N PRO A 100 -6.21 -8.03 -12.93
CA PRO A 100 -4.90 -8.25 -12.36
C PRO A 100 -5.01 -8.54 -10.87
N ARG A 101 -4.34 -9.60 -10.42
CA ARG A 101 -4.37 -10.10 -9.03
C ARG A 101 -5.75 -10.59 -8.55
N GLY A 102 -6.84 -10.30 -9.28
CA GLY A 102 -8.20 -10.74 -8.93
C GLY A 102 -8.49 -12.17 -9.35
N VAL A 103 -7.86 -12.63 -10.42
CA VAL A 103 -8.03 -13.99 -10.97
C VAL A 103 -6.67 -14.61 -11.26
N MET A 104 -6.47 -15.83 -10.79
CA MET A 104 -5.23 -16.59 -11.01
C MET A 104 -5.57 -18.05 -11.34
N LEU A 105 -4.89 -18.61 -12.34
CA LEU A 105 -4.98 -20.03 -12.65
C LEU A 105 -3.77 -20.75 -12.02
N LEU A 106 -4.04 -21.67 -11.13
CA LEU A 106 -3.03 -22.46 -10.42
C LEU A 106 -3.04 -23.91 -10.94
N PRO A 107 -1.88 -24.61 -10.90
CA PRO A 107 -1.86 -26.03 -11.20
C PRO A 107 -2.73 -26.80 -10.21
N ALA A 108 -3.08 -28.03 -10.54
CA ALA A 108 -3.65 -28.96 -9.58
C ALA A 108 -2.75 -28.99 -8.33
N LYS A 109 -3.36 -29.11 -7.16
CA LYS A 109 -2.66 -29.05 -5.89
C LYS A 109 -1.67 -30.21 -5.80
N GLU A 110 -0.45 -30.00 -6.25
CA GLU A 110 0.66 -30.86 -5.86
C GLU A 110 1.00 -30.52 -4.41
N ASN A 111 1.40 -31.54 -3.63
CA ASN A 111 1.93 -31.36 -2.28
C ASN A 111 3.30 -30.66 -2.37
N ALA A 112 3.31 -29.38 -2.77
CA ALA A 112 4.51 -28.58 -2.66
C ALA A 112 4.90 -28.54 -1.17
N PRO A 113 6.16 -28.83 -0.82
CA PRO A 113 6.60 -28.69 0.55
C PRO A 113 6.28 -27.28 1.02
N ALA A 114 5.64 -27.15 2.19
CA ALA A 114 5.37 -25.87 2.79
C ALA A 114 6.71 -25.12 2.95
N GLU A 115 6.81 -23.93 2.37
CA GLU A 115 7.98 -23.08 2.59
C GLU A 115 8.17 -22.86 4.10
N ALA A 116 9.42 -22.96 4.56
CA ALA A 116 9.74 -22.69 5.94
C ALA A 116 9.29 -21.26 6.30
N PRO A 117 8.60 -21.06 7.42
CA PRO A 117 8.12 -19.73 7.78
C PRO A 117 9.29 -18.77 8.01
N ASN A 118 9.18 -17.55 7.48
CA ASN A 118 10.15 -16.51 7.75
C ASN A 118 10.16 -16.17 9.24
N VAL A 119 11.34 -16.22 9.84
CA VAL A 119 11.54 -16.04 11.27
C VAL A 119 11.42 -14.57 11.64
N PHE A 120 10.81 -14.31 12.79
CA PHE A 120 10.82 -12.99 13.42
C PHE A 120 12.25 -12.60 13.82
N TYR A 121 12.60 -11.35 13.62
CA TYR A 121 13.89 -10.80 14.05
C TYR A 121 13.68 -9.45 14.74
N SER A 122 14.44 -9.16 15.80
CA SER A 122 14.41 -7.86 16.47
C SER A 122 15.74 -7.51 17.10
N GLU A 123 16.07 -6.22 17.07
CA GLU A 123 17.24 -5.64 17.72
C GLU A 123 17.01 -4.18 18.08
N ILE A 124 17.95 -3.56 18.81
CA ILE A 124 18.00 -2.12 19.06
C ILE A 124 19.19 -1.57 18.30
N ILE A 125 18.91 -0.67 17.34
CA ILE A 125 19.92 -0.01 16.51
C ILE A 125 20.26 1.34 17.15
N GLY A 126 21.53 1.72 17.15
CA GLY A 126 21.99 3.00 17.71
C GLY A 126 21.66 3.19 19.19
N GLY A 127 21.34 2.13 19.92
CA GLY A 127 21.04 2.13 21.34
C GLY A 127 19.63 2.63 21.73
N HIS A 128 18.84 3.20 20.80
CA HIS A 128 17.56 3.84 21.11
C HIS A 128 16.44 3.59 20.08
N ILE A 129 16.72 3.02 18.93
CA ILE A 129 15.73 2.73 17.90
C ILE A 129 15.46 1.22 17.87
N GLY A 130 14.23 0.81 18.14
CA GLY A 130 13.81 -0.57 17.98
C GLY A 130 13.64 -0.91 16.51
N TYR A 131 14.11 -2.09 16.12
CA TYR A 131 13.87 -2.67 14.80
C TYR A 131 13.20 -4.03 14.97
N VAL A 132 12.11 -4.26 14.26
CA VAL A 132 11.46 -5.56 14.17
C VAL A 132 11.21 -5.92 12.71
N ARG A 133 11.64 -7.11 12.30
CA ARG A 133 11.27 -7.76 11.05
C ARG A 133 10.25 -8.83 11.36
N VAL A 134 9.01 -8.59 10.96
CA VAL A 134 7.86 -9.38 11.42
C VAL A 134 7.93 -10.83 10.92
N GLY A 135 8.44 -11.04 9.70
CA GLY A 135 8.48 -12.38 9.10
C GLY A 135 7.07 -12.88 8.75
N SER A 136 6.90 -14.20 8.79
CA SER A 136 5.59 -14.80 8.54
C SER A 136 4.59 -14.47 9.65
N LEU A 137 3.37 -14.13 9.27
CA LEU A 137 2.31 -13.91 10.24
C LEU A 137 1.88 -15.25 10.81
N ASN A 138 2.29 -15.52 12.05
CA ASN A 138 1.94 -16.71 12.82
C ASN A 138 1.97 -16.41 14.32
N ALA A 139 1.43 -17.33 15.13
CA ALA A 139 1.33 -17.14 16.57
C ALA A 139 2.70 -17.04 17.28
N ALA A 140 3.72 -17.75 16.78
CA ALA A 140 5.06 -17.73 17.37
C ALA A 140 5.72 -16.36 17.15
N ASN A 141 5.62 -15.79 15.92
CA ASN A 141 6.15 -14.47 15.60
C ASN A 141 5.37 -13.35 16.33
N LEU A 142 4.06 -13.54 16.55
CA LEU A 142 3.26 -12.63 17.36
C LEU A 142 3.73 -12.58 18.82
N GLN A 143 4.01 -13.75 19.42
CA GLN A 143 4.57 -13.83 20.78
C GLN A 143 5.97 -13.21 20.85
N ALA A 144 6.80 -13.40 19.81
CA ALA A 144 8.11 -12.79 19.71
C ALA A 144 8.01 -11.26 19.64
N LEU A 145 7.03 -10.74 18.88
CA LEU A 145 6.73 -9.31 18.84
C LEU A 145 6.35 -8.78 20.24
N ASP A 146 5.46 -9.46 20.96
CA ASP A 146 5.04 -9.04 22.31
C ASP A 146 6.26 -8.97 23.27
N LYS A 147 7.16 -9.95 23.23
CA LYS A 147 8.39 -9.96 24.03
C LYS A 147 9.34 -8.81 23.65
N SER A 148 9.48 -8.55 22.34
CA SER A 148 10.35 -7.48 21.85
C SER A 148 9.84 -6.10 22.22
N VAL A 149 8.54 -5.85 22.09
CA VAL A 149 7.91 -4.57 22.48
C VAL A 149 8.06 -4.34 23.99
N ALA A 150 7.89 -5.37 24.81
CA ALA A 150 8.11 -5.27 26.26
C ALA A 150 9.59 -4.96 26.59
N ASN A 151 10.55 -5.58 25.91
CA ASN A 151 11.97 -5.26 26.06
C ASN A 151 12.32 -3.84 25.62
N PHE A 152 11.73 -3.36 24.53
CA PHE A 152 11.91 -1.98 24.06
C PHE A 152 11.37 -0.98 25.07
N ALA A 153 10.20 -1.21 25.65
CA ALA A 153 9.65 -0.39 26.71
C ALA A 153 10.57 -0.33 27.95
N ALA A 154 11.11 -1.47 28.37
CA ALA A 154 12.05 -1.54 29.49
C ALA A 154 13.37 -0.79 29.24
N LYS A 155 13.78 -0.64 27.97
CA LYS A 155 14.97 0.08 27.55
C LYS A 155 14.70 1.51 27.10
N ASN A 156 13.50 2.02 27.31
CA ASN A 156 13.06 3.38 26.93
C ASN A 156 13.25 3.67 25.42
N VAL A 157 13.03 2.68 24.58
CA VAL A 157 12.99 2.85 23.12
C VAL A 157 11.76 3.69 22.76
N ASN A 158 11.95 4.80 22.09
CA ASN A 158 10.92 5.76 21.73
C ASN A 158 10.55 5.75 20.23
N ALA A 159 11.34 5.11 19.40
CA ALA A 159 11.09 4.93 17.98
C ALA A 159 11.19 3.45 17.59
N LEU A 160 10.31 2.98 16.72
CA LEU A 160 10.25 1.60 16.25
C LEU A 160 10.15 1.57 14.73
N ILE A 161 11.01 0.79 14.11
CA ILE A 161 10.95 0.46 12.69
C ILE A 161 10.34 -0.93 12.55
N VAL A 162 9.18 -1.02 11.90
CA VAL A 162 8.48 -2.28 11.62
C VAL A 162 8.72 -2.66 10.16
N ASP A 163 9.52 -3.69 9.96
CA ASP A 163 9.88 -4.19 8.63
C ASP A 163 8.95 -5.33 8.19
N LEU A 164 8.14 -5.05 7.17
CA LEU A 164 7.18 -5.99 6.59
C LEU A 164 7.71 -6.64 5.30
N ARG A 165 8.92 -6.33 4.85
CA ARG A 165 9.52 -6.84 3.61
C ARG A 165 9.79 -8.35 3.60
N ALA A 166 9.76 -8.99 4.77
CA ALA A 166 9.88 -10.45 4.92
C ALA A 166 8.54 -11.13 5.22
N SER A 167 7.43 -10.42 5.11
CA SER A 167 6.10 -10.95 5.42
C SER A 167 5.43 -11.47 4.13
N PRO A 168 5.45 -12.79 3.89
CA PRO A 168 4.89 -13.36 2.68
C PRO A 168 3.39 -13.13 2.60
N ALA A 169 2.86 -13.14 1.39
CA ALA A 169 1.43 -12.97 1.16
C ALA A 169 0.63 -14.05 1.90
N THR A 170 -0.28 -13.62 2.76
CA THR A 170 -1.23 -14.48 3.46
C THR A 170 -2.61 -13.82 3.51
N THR A 171 -3.65 -14.61 3.64
CA THR A 171 -5.03 -14.18 3.84
C THR A 171 -5.49 -14.33 5.28
N ASP A 172 -4.59 -14.56 6.23
CA ASP A 172 -4.92 -14.61 7.66
C ASP A 172 -5.12 -13.21 8.24
N PHE A 173 -6.19 -12.56 7.83
CA PHE A 173 -6.60 -11.24 8.31
C PHE A 173 -6.91 -11.20 9.82
N PRO A 174 -7.51 -12.23 10.44
CA PRO A 174 -7.63 -12.31 11.89
C PRO A 174 -6.29 -12.15 12.60
N LEU A 175 -5.27 -12.84 12.14
CA LEU A 175 -3.93 -12.75 12.73
C LEU A 175 -3.27 -11.40 12.44
N ALA A 176 -3.45 -10.84 11.24
CA ALA A 176 -2.99 -9.48 10.95
C ALA A 176 -3.61 -8.44 11.90
N ALA A 177 -4.89 -8.58 12.24
CA ALA A 177 -5.54 -7.73 13.23
C ALA A 177 -4.87 -7.87 14.60
N GLU A 178 -4.51 -9.09 15.03
CA GLU A 178 -3.77 -9.29 16.26
C GLU A 178 -2.41 -8.57 16.26
N PHE A 179 -1.65 -8.62 15.17
CA PHE A 179 -0.41 -7.84 15.04
C PHE A 179 -0.67 -6.34 15.13
N ALA A 180 -1.67 -5.81 14.40
CA ALA A 180 -1.98 -4.38 14.38
C ALA A 180 -2.48 -3.85 15.73
N LYS A 181 -3.18 -4.66 16.53
CA LYS A 181 -3.67 -4.30 17.88
C LYS A 181 -2.54 -3.88 18.85
N ARG A 182 -1.28 -4.32 18.61
CA ARG A 182 -0.13 -3.94 19.44
C ARG A 182 0.25 -2.45 19.29
N PHE A 183 -0.25 -1.82 18.25
CA PHE A 183 0.11 -0.44 17.88
C PHE A 183 -1.09 0.49 17.81
N CYS A 184 -2.29 -0.04 17.59
CA CYS A 184 -3.48 0.75 17.31
C CYS A 184 -4.35 0.97 18.56
N PRO A 185 -5.04 2.12 18.67
CA PRO A 185 -5.86 2.44 19.84
C PRO A 185 -7.04 1.47 20.00
N LYS A 186 -7.38 1.16 21.26
CA LYS A 186 -8.56 0.37 21.62
C LYS A 186 -9.86 0.98 21.09
N GLY A 187 -10.79 0.13 20.67
CA GLY A 187 -12.12 0.50 20.18
C GLY A 187 -12.13 1.08 18.75
N LYS A 188 -11.01 1.06 18.05
CA LYS A 188 -10.92 1.56 16.67
C LYS A 188 -10.95 0.42 15.66
N THR A 189 -11.61 0.65 14.53
CA THR A 189 -11.61 -0.27 13.37
C THR A 189 -10.22 -0.27 12.72
N LEU A 190 -9.60 -1.43 12.65
CA LEU A 190 -8.27 -1.60 12.05
C LEU A 190 -8.36 -1.65 10.52
N PHE A 191 -9.30 -2.41 10.01
CA PHE A 191 -9.63 -2.56 8.59
C PHE A 191 -10.94 -3.36 8.44
N THR A 192 -11.47 -3.38 7.23
CA THR A 192 -12.68 -4.12 6.89
C THR A 192 -12.44 -4.98 5.66
N LEU A 193 -12.89 -6.23 5.67
CA LEU A 193 -13.01 -7.05 4.46
C LEU A 193 -14.40 -6.81 3.87
N ARG A 194 -14.44 -6.07 2.79
CA ARG A 194 -15.67 -5.72 2.06
C ARG A 194 -15.98 -6.82 1.05
N LYS A 195 -17.20 -7.35 1.11
CA LYS A 195 -17.70 -8.36 0.19
C LYS A 195 -18.59 -7.74 -0.88
N PRO A 196 -18.83 -8.46 -2.00
CA PRO A 196 -19.79 -8.02 -3.00
C PRO A 196 -21.19 -7.81 -2.40
N ALA A 197 -22.02 -7.01 -3.09
CA ALA A 197 -23.37 -6.69 -2.65
C ALA A 197 -24.18 -7.93 -2.25
N GLY A 198 -24.89 -7.84 -1.11
CA GLY A 198 -25.66 -8.94 -0.54
C GLY A 198 -24.93 -9.80 0.49
N HIS A 199 -23.64 -9.59 0.72
CA HIS A 199 -22.87 -10.28 1.74
C HIS A 199 -22.42 -9.31 2.84
N GLN A 200 -22.34 -9.81 4.07
CA GLN A 200 -21.95 -9.01 5.22
C GLN A 200 -20.43 -8.77 5.22
N ASP A 201 -20.03 -7.51 5.39
CA ASP A 201 -18.64 -7.11 5.60
C ASP A 201 -18.10 -7.66 6.92
N ARG A 202 -16.79 -7.93 6.94
CA ARG A 202 -16.09 -8.40 8.14
C ARG A 202 -15.20 -7.30 8.67
N VAL A 203 -15.59 -6.71 9.81
CA VAL A 203 -14.87 -5.60 10.46
C VAL A 203 -13.91 -6.13 11.51
N PHE A 204 -12.66 -5.69 11.47
CA PHE A 204 -11.64 -5.99 12.47
C PHE A 204 -11.36 -4.76 13.31
N SER A 205 -11.45 -4.88 14.63
CA SER A 205 -11.28 -3.76 15.56
C SER A 205 -10.28 -4.12 16.66
N SER A 206 -9.64 -3.09 17.22
CA SER A 206 -8.76 -3.25 18.37
C SER A 206 -9.58 -3.33 19.67
N ASP A 207 -9.35 -4.37 20.46
CA ASP A 207 -9.98 -4.62 21.76
C ASP A 207 -9.05 -4.30 22.93
N ARG A 208 -7.82 -3.88 22.66
CA ARG A 208 -6.77 -3.62 23.64
C ARG A 208 -6.07 -2.28 23.42
N ASP A 209 -5.42 -1.78 24.46
CA ASP A 209 -4.55 -0.63 24.35
C ASP A 209 -3.25 -0.99 23.63
N PRO A 210 -2.65 -0.04 22.88
CA PRO A 210 -1.40 -0.28 22.17
C PRO A 210 -0.27 -0.58 23.17
N ALA A 211 0.52 -1.60 22.85
CA ALA A 211 1.70 -1.97 23.61
C ALA A 211 2.90 -1.05 23.36
N PHE A 212 2.94 -0.40 22.18
CA PHE A 212 3.94 0.62 21.83
C PHE A 212 3.26 1.93 21.44
N ARG A 213 3.77 3.05 21.97
CA ARG A 213 3.18 4.40 21.78
C ARG A 213 4.16 5.42 21.21
N GLY A 214 5.38 4.99 20.88
CA GLY A 214 6.42 5.85 20.30
C GLY A 214 6.22 6.10 18.81
N LEU A 215 7.23 6.71 18.19
CA LEU A 215 7.29 6.93 16.76
C LEU A 215 7.38 5.59 16.03
N VAL A 216 6.58 5.39 14.99
CA VAL A 216 6.59 4.16 14.18
C VAL A 216 6.95 4.50 12.74
N MET A 217 7.91 3.76 12.16
CA MET A 217 8.22 3.74 10.73
C MET A 217 7.91 2.36 10.16
N LEU A 218 7.51 2.30 8.90
CA LEU A 218 7.18 1.07 8.20
C LEU A 218 8.11 0.88 7.02
N LEU A 219 8.66 -0.32 6.86
CA LEU A 219 9.39 -0.71 5.66
C LEU A 219 8.56 -1.72 4.88
N ALA A 220 8.40 -1.46 3.57
CA ALA A 220 7.63 -2.33 2.68
C ALA A 220 8.23 -2.40 1.28
N ASP A 221 7.89 -3.46 0.57
CA ASP A 221 8.22 -3.67 -0.84
C ASP A 221 7.14 -4.53 -1.54
N GLY A 222 7.40 -4.98 -2.77
CA GLY A 222 6.48 -5.80 -3.53
C GLY A 222 6.15 -7.17 -2.91
N ASP A 223 6.97 -7.68 -1.98
CA ASP A 223 6.67 -8.91 -1.23
C ASP A 223 5.75 -8.66 -0.03
N THR A 224 5.65 -7.42 0.45
CA THR A 224 4.67 -7.02 1.46
C THR A 224 3.27 -7.09 0.84
N ALA A 225 2.51 -8.14 1.14
CA ALA A 225 1.25 -8.39 0.43
C ALA A 225 0.18 -9.04 1.32
N GLY A 226 -1.08 -8.94 0.90
CA GLY A 226 -2.21 -9.55 1.59
C GLY A 226 -2.43 -9.01 2.99
N ALA A 227 -2.41 -9.86 4.00
CA ALA A 227 -2.65 -9.49 5.39
C ALA A 227 -1.58 -8.53 5.96
N ALA A 228 -0.34 -8.54 5.43
CA ALA A 228 0.70 -7.59 5.82
C ALA A 228 0.35 -6.14 5.38
N GLU A 229 -0.33 -5.98 4.26
CA GLU A 229 -0.82 -4.68 3.80
C GLU A 229 -1.88 -4.12 4.75
N ALA A 230 -2.70 -4.97 5.36
CA ALA A 230 -3.68 -4.56 6.36
C ALA A 230 -2.99 -3.99 7.62
N ILE A 231 -1.89 -4.60 8.07
CA ILE A 231 -1.07 -4.09 9.17
C ILE A 231 -0.50 -2.71 8.79
N ALA A 232 0.12 -2.61 7.61
CA ALA A 232 0.71 -1.36 7.13
C ALA A 232 -0.32 -0.22 7.09
N ALA A 233 -1.51 -0.47 6.54
CA ALA A 233 -2.59 0.51 6.45
C ALA A 233 -3.07 0.98 7.84
N ALA A 234 -3.26 0.06 8.77
CA ALA A 234 -3.70 0.38 10.13
C ALA A 234 -2.66 1.23 10.87
N LEU A 235 -1.38 0.86 10.83
CA LEU A 235 -0.30 1.60 11.48
C LEU A 235 -0.08 2.97 10.83
N ARG A 236 -0.13 3.05 9.50
CA ARG A 236 -0.03 4.31 8.78
C ARG A 236 -1.11 5.29 9.21
N PHE A 237 -2.33 4.83 9.38
CA PHE A 237 -3.45 5.67 9.78
C PHE A 237 -3.38 6.10 11.25
N TYR A 238 -3.24 5.15 12.18
CA TYR A 238 -3.33 5.44 13.62
C TYR A 238 -2.04 5.99 14.22
N ASN A 239 -0.88 5.49 13.80
CA ASN A 239 0.42 5.92 14.32
C ASN A 239 1.05 7.04 13.50
N LYS A 240 0.40 7.46 12.39
CA LYS A 240 0.99 8.39 11.40
C LYS A 240 2.36 7.90 10.90
N ALA A 241 2.51 6.58 10.85
CA ALA A 241 3.73 5.94 10.43
C ALA A 241 4.02 6.23 8.95
N LEU A 242 5.26 6.64 8.65
CA LEU A 242 5.70 6.79 7.27
C LEU A 242 6.05 5.41 6.69
N LEU A 243 5.55 5.13 5.50
CA LEU A 243 5.89 3.95 4.72
C LEU A 243 7.07 4.26 3.80
N ILE A 244 8.16 3.51 3.98
CA ILE A 244 9.43 3.70 3.27
C ILE A 244 9.73 2.45 2.45
N GLY A 245 10.16 2.62 1.21
CA GLY A 245 10.55 1.54 0.32
C GLY A 245 9.80 1.55 -0.99
N GLN A 246 9.18 0.45 -1.38
CA GLN A 246 8.49 0.28 -2.66
C GLN A 246 7.00 0.05 -2.48
N VAL A 247 6.25 0.14 -3.59
CA VAL A 247 4.81 -0.17 -3.61
C VAL A 247 4.60 -1.61 -3.15
N THR A 248 3.61 -1.83 -2.28
CA THR A 248 3.27 -3.16 -1.79
C THR A 248 2.62 -4.04 -2.85
N GLY A 249 2.50 -5.32 -2.58
CA GLY A 249 2.08 -6.34 -3.55
C GLY A 249 0.65 -6.19 -4.09
N GLY A 250 -0.23 -5.40 -3.45
CA GLY A 250 -1.61 -5.19 -3.91
C GLY A 250 -2.44 -6.48 -3.91
N ARG A 251 -2.23 -7.35 -2.95
CA ARG A 251 -2.96 -8.62 -2.78
C ARG A 251 -3.78 -8.64 -1.49
N ALA A 252 -4.18 -7.48 -1.00
CA ALA A 252 -5.01 -7.32 0.18
C ALA A 252 -6.48 -7.71 -0.11
N ALA A 253 -6.70 -8.97 -0.41
CA ALA A 253 -7.99 -9.56 -0.73
C ALA A 253 -8.12 -10.95 -0.11
N GLU A 254 -9.36 -11.36 0.21
CA GLU A 254 -9.68 -12.75 0.52
C GLU A 254 -9.88 -13.50 -0.79
N TYR A 255 -9.29 -14.69 -0.92
CA TYR A 255 -9.38 -15.48 -2.13
C TYR A 255 -10.15 -16.77 -1.88
N SER A 256 -10.89 -17.22 -2.90
CA SER A 256 -11.51 -18.53 -2.94
C SER A 256 -10.89 -19.37 -4.06
N ASP A 257 -10.57 -20.60 -3.75
CA ASP A 257 -10.02 -21.58 -4.70
C ASP A 257 -11.18 -22.44 -5.24
N LEU A 258 -11.44 -22.33 -6.53
CA LEU A 258 -12.48 -23.04 -7.25
C LEU A 258 -11.84 -24.14 -8.10
N LEU A 259 -12.21 -25.38 -7.84
CA LEU A 259 -11.71 -26.50 -8.63
C LEU A 259 -12.39 -26.55 -10.01
N LEU A 260 -11.57 -26.55 -11.05
CA LEU A 260 -12.06 -26.69 -12.43
C LEU A 260 -12.16 -28.18 -12.83
N PRO A 261 -12.99 -28.54 -13.83
CA PRO A 261 -13.10 -29.91 -14.34
C PRO A 261 -11.76 -30.48 -14.83
N SER A 262 -10.82 -29.62 -15.24
CA SER A 262 -9.46 -30.00 -15.65
C SER A 262 -8.53 -30.36 -14.49
N GLY A 263 -9.00 -30.30 -13.22
CA GLY A 263 -8.19 -30.48 -12.02
C GLY A 263 -7.38 -29.21 -11.63
N LYS A 264 -7.31 -28.20 -12.49
CA LYS A 264 -6.68 -26.91 -12.15
C LYS A 264 -7.54 -26.12 -11.17
N ILE A 265 -6.93 -25.16 -10.48
CA ILE A 265 -7.59 -24.32 -9.51
C ILE A 265 -7.68 -22.89 -10.08
N LEU A 266 -8.91 -22.36 -10.14
CA LEU A 266 -9.15 -20.95 -10.38
C LEU A 266 -9.25 -20.25 -9.01
N ARG A 267 -8.26 -19.43 -8.70
CA ARG A 267 -8.25 -18.59 -7.51
C ARG A 267 -8.86 -17.25 -7.84
N VAL A 268 -9.90 -16.84 -7.10
CA VAL A 268 -10.66 -15.61 -7.34
C VAL A 268 -10.69 -14.78 -6.06
N ALA A 269 -10.45 -13.48 -6.18
CA ALA A 269 -10.66 -12.54 -5.08
C ALA A 269 -12.16 -12.39 -4.79
N VAL A 270 -12.58 -12.72 -3.57
CA VAL A 270 -13.98 -12.72 -3.14
C VAL A 270 -14.32 -11.65 -2.10
N ALA A 271 -13.31 -11.00 -1.54
CA ALA A 271 -13.48 -9.81 -0.70
C ALA A 271 -12.22 -8.96 -0.81
N GLU A 272 -12.38 -7.65 -0.79
CA GLU A 272 -11.26 -6.69 -0.80
C GLU A 272 -11.06 -6.08 0.59
N MET A 273 -9.81 -5.83 0.94
CA MET A 273 -9.49 -5.15 2.18
C MET A 273 -9.60 -3.63 2.00
N VAL A 274 -10.32 -3.00 2.92
CA VAL A 274 -10.51 -1.56 2.99
C VAL A 274 -9.82 -1.03 4.24
N SER A 275 -8.99 -0.01 4.07
CA SER A 275 -8.23 0.63 5.13
C SER A 275 -9.16 1.36 6.14
N PRO A 276 -8.65 1.79 7.31
CA PRO A 276 -9.42 2.60 8.24
C PRO A 276 -9.97 3.91 7.66
N GLU A 277 -9.34 4.42 6.58
CA GLU A 277 -9.77 5.62 5.84
C GLU A 277 -10.90 5.33 4.85
N GLY A 278 -11.32 4.08 4.69
CA GLY A 278 -12.31 3.68 3.69
C GLY A 278 -11.74 3.47 2.28
N ARG A 279 -10.40 3.42 2.12
CA ARG A 279 -9.73 3.23 0.82
C ARG A 279 -9.48 1.74 0.58
N PRO A 280 -9.87 1.17 -0.58
CA PRO A 280 -9.50 -0.18 -0.96
C PRO A 280 -8.00 -0.23 -1.26
N LEU A 281 -7.33 -1.32 -0.86
CA LEU A 281 -5.92 -1.55 -1.14
C LEU A 281 -5.70 -2.52 -2.31
N PHE A 282 -6.71 -3.29 -2.64
CA PHE A 282 -6.69 -4.19 -3.77
C PHE A 282 -7.21 -3.48 -5.03
N PRO A 283 -6.64 -3.68 -6.22
CA PRO A 283 -5.43 -4.46 -6.51
C PRO A 283 -4.12 -3.63 -6.52
N GLU A 284 -4.17 -2.35 -6.17
CA GLU A 284 -3.05 -1.42 -6.39
C GLU A 284 -1.96 -1.49 -5.32
N GLY A 285 -2.31 -1.91 -4.09
CA GLY A 285 -1.42 -1.87 -2.94
C GLY A 285 -1.28 -0.48 -2.33
N ILE A 286 -0.27 -0.32 -1.48
CA ILE A 286 0.03 0.92 -0.78
C ILE A 286 1.28 1.55 -1.39
N LYS A 287 1.16 2.80 -1.84
CA LYS A 287 2.31 3.58 -2.30
C LYS A 287 3.12 4.09 -1.09
N PRO A 288 4.46 4.00 -1.12
CA PRO A 288 5.28 4.52 -0.05
C PRO A 288 5.22 6.05 0.02
N ASP A 289 5.38 6.59 1.24
CA ASP A 289 5.53 8.03 1.46
C ASP A 289 6.94 8.50 1.05
N LEU A 290 7.93 7.64 1.28
CA LEU A 290 9.32 7.85 0.89
C LEU A 290 9.77 6.67 0.00
N PRO A 291 9.73 6.82 -1.33
CA PRO A 291 10.18 5.77 -2.24
C PRO A 291 11.69 5.57 -2.15
N VAL A 292 12.10 4.33 -1.94
CA VAL A 292 13.50 3.89 -1.92
C VAL A 292 13.59 2.53 -2.58
N ASP A 293 14.39 2.44 -3.63
CA ASP A 293 14.58 1.18 -4.35
C ASP A 293 15.63 0.31 -3.68
N MET A 294 15.34 -0.99 -3.65
CA MET A 294 16.26 -2.03 -3.22
C MET A 294 16.06 -3.28 -4.06
N SER A 295 17.16 -3.91 -4.50
CA SER A 295 17.04 -5.14 -5.25
C SER A 295 16.61 -6.30 -4.33
N MET A 296 15.82 -7.25 -4.89
CA MET A 296 15.41 -8.45 -4.17
C MET A 296 16.61 -9.34 -3.77
N ALA A 297 17.67 -9.32 -4.57
CA ALA A 297 18.89 -10.08 -4.31
C ALA A 297 19.63 -9.52 -3.09
N ASP A 298 19.81 -8.20 -3.03
CA ASP A 298 20.47 -7.55 -1.90
C ASP A 298 19.66 -7.71 -0.61
N LYS A 299 18.32 -7.55 -0.69
CA LYS A 299 17.43 -7.80 0.44
C LYS A 299 17.62 -9.21 1.00
N ARG A 300 17.55 -10.24 0.15
CA ARG A 300 17.71 -11.64 0.58
C ARG A 300 19.07 -11.88 1.21
N GLN A 301 20.14 -11.37 0.60
CA GLN A 301 21.50 -11.49 1.12
C GLN A 301 21.62 -10.85 2.50
N ILE A 302 21.11 -9.63 2.69
CA ILE A 302 21.17 -8.91 3.97
C ILE A 302 20.34 -9.65 5.02
N PHE A 303 19.13 -10.07 4.69
CA PHE A 303 18.27 -10.78 5.64
C PHE A 303 18.87 -12.11 6.09
N GLN A 304 19.55 -12.81 5.20
CA GLN A 304 20.29 -14.03 5.54
C GLN A 304 21.46 -13.73 6.49
N MET A 305 22.26 -12.72 6.19
CA MET A 305 23.44 -12.38 6.99
C MET A 305 23.08 -11.71 8.33
N SER A 306 21.93 -11.01 8.41
CA SER A 306 21.52 -10.29 9.62
C SER A 306 21.22 -11.18 10.81
N GLY A 307 20.91 -12.47 10.59
CA GLY A 307 20.70 -13.45 11.67
C GLY A 307 21.93 -13.63 12.56
N GLU A 308 23.14 -13.48 12.00
CA GLU A 308 24.41 -13.64 12.71
C GLU A 308 25.06 -12.30 13.06
N LYS A 309 24.95 -11.32 12.16
CA LYS A 309 25.72 -10.04 12.23
C LYS A 309 24.92 -8.88 12.78
N GLY A 310 23.61 -9.02 12.94
CA GLY A 310 22.72 -7.89 13.17
C GLY A 310 22.46 -7.07 11.91
N MET A 311 21.66 -6.02 12.01
CA MET A 311 21.39 -5.06 10.92
C MET A 311 22.39 -3.90 10.90
N GLY A 312 23.07 -3.62 12.01
CA GLY A 312 24.04 -2.54 12.12
C GLY A 312 25.08 -2.45 10.99
N PRO A 313 25.73 -3.56 10.58
CA PRO A 313 26.71 -3.54 9.48
C PRO A 313 26.15 -3.19 8.10
N PHE A 314 24.83 -3.25 7.92
CA PHE A 314 24.17 -2.95 6.64
C PHE A 314 23.60 -1.55 6.56
N VAL A 315 23.73 -0.78 7.64
CA VAL A 315 23.41 0.64 7.70
C VAL A 315 24.67 1.40 8.08
N TYR A 316 24.89 2.55 7.51
CA TYR A 316 26.03 3.37 7.86
C TYR A 316 25.73 4.12 9.17
N GLU A 317 26.06 3.48 10.29
CA GLU A 317 26.12 4.17 11.58
C GLU A 317 27.32 5.10 11.61
N GLY A 318 27.06 6.35 11.50
CA GLY A 318 28.07 7.37 11.73
C GLY A 318 29.03 7.62 10.58
N ALA A 319 29.29 8.87 10.37
CA ALA A 319 30.31 9.39 9.49
C ALA A 319 30.02 9.26 7.98
N ARG A 320 28.83 9.70 7.53
CA ARG A 320 28.93 10.54 6.34
C ARG A 320 29.86 11.67 6.76
N PRO A 321 31.00 11.87 6.05
CA PRO A 321 31.83 13.00 6.35
C PRO A 321 30.99 14.28 6.19
N HIS A 322 30.63 14.89 7.32
CA HIS A 322 29.87 16.13 7.32
C HIS A 322 30.81 17.29 7.49
N MET A 323 30.52 18.38 6.80
CA MET A 323 31.14 19.66 7.11
C MET A 323 30.83 19.96 8.59
N ASN A 324 31.83 19.87 9.43
CA ASN A 324 31.75 20.26 10.85
C ASN A 324 32.61 21.48 11.11
N GLU A 325 32.51 22.06 12.28
CA GLU A 325 33.23 23.26 12.67
C GLU A 325 34.78 23.10 12.58
N ALA A 326 35.27 21.89 12.87
CA ALA A 326 36.66 21.55 12.75
C ALA A 326 37.12 21.49 11.29
N ALA A 327 36.32 20.93 10.39
CA ALA A 327 36.58 20.91 8.96
C ALA A 327 36.53 22.30 8.32
N LEU A 328 35.60 23.17 8.78
CA LEU A 328 35.52 24.57 8.40
C LEU A 328 36.79 25.34 8.81
N LEU A 329 37.27 25.14 10.04
CA LEU A 329 38.50 25.76 10.54
C LEU A 329 39.76 25.23 9.87
N ALA A 330 39.78 23.94 9.49
CA ALA A 330 40.84 23.30 8.74
C ALA A 330 40.84 23.64 7.25
N GLY A 331 39.78 24.28 6.74
CA GLY A 331 39.63 24.58 5.31
C GLY A 331 39.47 23.32 4.44
N THR A 332 39.10 22.17 5.04
CA THR A 332 38.92 20.91 4.35
C THR A 332 37.42 20.65 4.14
N ASN A 333 37.05 19.98 3.05
CA ASN A 333 35.71 19.53 2.82
C ASN A 333 35.67 17.99 2.86
N PRO A 334 35.25 17.41 3.99
CA PRO A 334 35.22 15.97 4.15
C PRO A 334 34.35 15.22 3.11
N GLU A 335 33.36 15.87 2.54
CA GLU A 335 32.53 15.30 1.47
C GLU A 335 33.31 15.20 0.15
N VAL A 336 34.07 16.23 -0.17
CA VAL A 336 34.93 16.24 -1.37
C VAL A 336 36.04 15.21 -1.23
N GLU A 337 36.72 15.18 -0.07
CA GLU A 337 37.77 14.19 0.21
C GLU A 337 37.26 12.75 0.13
N ALA A 338 36.04 12.49 0.60
CA ALA A 338 35.38 11.17 0.49
C ALA A 338 35.08 10.80 -0.97
N VAL A 339 34.63 11.77 -1.78
CA VAL A 339 34.38 11.56 -3.22
C VAL A 339 35.68 11.32 -3.96
N GLU A 340 36.72 12.08 -3.68
CA GLU A 340 38.07 11.91 -4.29
C GLU A 340 38.69 10.57 -3.90
N ALA A 341 38.60 10.18 -2.63
CA ALA A 341 39.04 8.86 -2.16
C ALA A 341 38.28 7.72 -2.82
N ALA A 342 36.97 7.89 -3.05
CA ALA A 342 36.14 6.93 -3.78
C ALA A 342 36.53 6.85 -5.27
N GLN A 343 36.91 7.99 -5.89
CA GLN A 343 37.38 8.03 -7.28
C GLN A 343 38.77 7.40 -7.43
N GLN A 344 39.68 7.64 -6.50
CA GLN A 344 41.02 7.03 -6.50
C GLN A 344 40.96 5.50 -6.32
N ARG A 345 39.96 4.98 -5.63
CA ARG A 345 39.70 3.52 -5.49
C ARG A 345 39.17 2.86 -6.77
N ARG A 346 38.65 3.62 -7.73
CA ARG A 346 38.17 3.11 -9.03
C ARG A 346 39.24 2.46 -9.92
N GLY A 347 40.51 2.58 -9.58
CA GLY A 347 41.62 1.92 -10.30
C GLY A 347 42.02 0.53 -9.77
N ARG A 348 41.49 0.09 -8.65
CA ARG A 348 41.65 -1.28 -8.13
C ARG A 348 40.44 -2.12 -8.52
N THR A 349 40.66 -3.42 -8.78
CA THR A 349 39.56 -4.42 -9.00
C THR A 349 38.40 -4.09 -8.07
N PRO A 350 37.17 -3.91 -8.58
CA PRO A 350 36.08 -3.47 -7.75
C PRO A 350 35.82 -4.55 -6.71
N GLU A 351 36.29 -4.36 -5.51
CA GLU A 351 35.81 -5.08 -4.34
C GLU A 351 34.31 -4.79 -4.29
N LYS A 352 33.48 -5.84 -4.34
CA LYS A 352 32.03 -5.70 -4.31
C LYS A 352 31.69 -4.81 -3.11
N PRO A 353 31.02 -3.67 -3.30
CA PRO A 353 30.70 -2.80 -2.19
C PRO A 353 29.96 -3.61 -1.11
N PRO A 354 30.21 -3.33 0.17
CA PRO A 354 29.55 -4.03 1.25
C PRO A 354 28.03 -3.94 1.06
N ALA A 355 27.32 -5.03 1.34
CA ALA A 355 25.89 -5.05 1.23
C ALA A 355 25.29 -3.95 2.13
N HIS A 356 24.38 -3.16 1.57
CA HIS A 356 23.80 -1.98 2.22
C HIS A 356 22.29 -2.00 2.07
N ASP A 357 21.56 -1.70 3.17
CA ASP A 357 20.09 -1.57 3.17
C ASP A 357 19.70 -0.08 3.10
N PRO A 358 19.44 0.45 1.91
CA PRO A 358 19.09 1.86 1.74
C PRO A 358 17.72 2.20 2.32
N VAL A 359 16.82 1.21 2.39
CA VAL A 359 15.46 1.40 2.92
C VAL A 359 15.50 1.57 4.44
N LEU A 360 16.24 0.68 5.13
CA LEU A 360 16.44 0.80 6.57
C LEU A 360 17.27 2.04 6.91
N GLN A 361 18.32 2.36 6.14
CA GLN A 361 19.09 3.58 6.32
C GLN A 361 18.20 4.83 6.25
N ARG A 362 17.30 4.89 5.27
CA ARG A 362 16.38 6.01 5.12
C ARG A 362 15.46 6.17 6.33
N ALA A 363 14.99 5.05 6.89
CA ALA A 363 14.17 5.08 8.09
C ALA A 363 14.93 5.61 9.30
N LEU A 364 16.17 5.18 9.50
CA LEU A 364 17.04 5.67 10.57
C LEU A 364 17.34 7.17 10.43
N ASP A 365 17.62 7.64 9.22
CA ASP A 365 17.86 9.06 8.92
C ASP A 365 16.64 9.92 9.28
N VAL A 366 15.43 9.44 8.96
CA VAL A 366 14.17 10.15 9.29
C VAL A 366 13.94 10.18 10.80
N VAL A 367 14.10 9.05 11.49
CA VAL A 367 13.93 8.98 12.96
C VAL A 367 14.89 9.94 13.64
N THR A 368 16.18 9.88 13.28
CA THR A 368 17.22 10.77 13.86
C THR A 368 16.90 12.24 13.61
N SER A 369 16.44 12.58 12.40
CA SER A 369 16.08 13.96 12.06
C SER A 369 14.88 14.46 12.90
N LEU A 370 13.87 13.63 13.10
CA LEU A 370 12.70 13.98 13.92
C LEU A 370 13.06 14.12 15.38
N GLU A 371 13.96 13.29 15.93
CA GLU A 371 14.43 13.42 17.31
C GLU A 371 15.21 14.71 17.56
N VAL A 372 16.05 15.11 16.61
CA VAL A 372 16.77 16.39 16.68
C VAL A 372 15.79 17.57 16.66
N TYR A 373 14.76 17.49 15.83
CA TYR A 373 13.74 18.53 15.75
C TYR A 373 12.90 18.65 17.05
N GLN A 374 12.56 17.53 17.68
CA GLN A 374 11.77 17.51 18.93
C GLN A 374 12.56 17.98 20.16
N LYS A 375 13.89 17.96 20.12
CA LYS A 375 14.76 18.45 21.21
C LYS A 375 15.01 19.97 21.16
N ARG A 376 14.58 20.64 20.11
CA ARG A 376 14.63 22.10 19.96
C ARG A 376 13.32 22.75 20.41
#